data_e179982639e7b0f2355831ac60c5dca2
#
_entry.id   e179982639e7b0f2355831ac60c5dca2
#
_cell.length_a   1.000
_cell.length_b   1.000
_cell.length_c   1.000
_cell.angle_alpha   90.00
_cell.angle_beta   90.00
_cell.angle_gamma   90.00
#
_symmetry.space_group_name_H-M   'P 1'
#
loop_
_entity.id
_entity.type
_entity.pdbx_description
1 polymer ?
#
loop_
_entity_poly.entity_id
_entity_poly.type
_entity_poly.pdbx_seq_one_letter_code
_entity_poly.pdbx_strand_id
1 'polypeptide(L)'
;MMELKLIAGLVLAVVCAARALEEDGSDRPLVPGAPGAPVRISETDPELLKAVRFAEERYNVASNGLHIRRVSRIISASKQLVKGIRYSITVEIGRTQCKKTDVLHVSEDCEFFPESHKQKTEVCLFEVWDIPWQNKSTLLKQKCQPAVPKETKIVRVPLTRDKTTKESLELLTKFKDFMTTYNRSYISQEEAQKRLRIFQQNLKTAETLQSLDQGTAEYGVTKFSDLTEDEFRMMYLNPMLSQWSLQKKLKPAAPASKAAAESWDWREHGAVSPVKNQGMCGSCWAFSVTGNIEGQWFKKTGQLLSLSEQELVDCDKLDQACGGGLPSNAYEAIENLGGLETETDYTYTGHKQSCGFTSGKVAAYINSSVELSKDENDIAAWLVENGPVSAALNAFAMQFYRKGVSHPLKIFCNPWMIDHAVLLVGFGERNGIPFWAIKNSWGEDYGEQGYYYLYKGSRLCGINKMCSSAVVN
;
A
#
# COMPACT_ATOMS: atom_id res chain seq x y z
N MET A 1 33.77 -5.43 -51.43
CA MET A 1 32.44 -4.93 -51.81
C MET A 1 31.32 -5.97 -51.71
N MET A 2 31.62 -7.20 -51.33
CA MET A 2 30.59 -8.27 -51.17
C MET A 2 30.09 -8.43 -49.74
N GLU A 3 30.87 -8.07 -48.73
CA GLU A 3 30.43 -8.22 -47.31
C GLU A 3 29.48 -7.10 -46.82
N LEU A 4 29.49 -5.92 -47.42
CA LEU A 4 28.58 -4.84 -47.03
C LEU A 4 27.12 -5.06 -47.51
N LYS A 5 26.89 -5.93 -48.50
CA LYS A 5 25.54 -6.22 -49.00
C LYS A 5 24.81 -7.29 -48.17
N LEU A 6 25.55 -8.16 -47.47
CA LEU A 6 24.93 -9.17 -46.59
C LEU A 6 24.42 -8.59 -45.29
N ILE A 7 25.11 -7.59 -44.73
CA ILE A 7 24.70 -6.93 -43.47
C ILE A 7 23.46 -6.05 -43.69
N ALA A 8 23.33 -5.40 -44.83
CA ALA A 8 22.13 -4.62 -45.17
C ALA A 8 20.88 -5.48 -45.38
N GLY A 9 21.05 -6.70 -45.90
CA GLY A 9 19.94 -7.66 -46.08
C GLY A 9 19.42 -8.23 -44.74
N LEU A 10 20.32 -8.48 -43.77
CA LEU A 10 19.91 -9.00 -42.45
C LEU A 10 19.20 -7.93 -41.60
N VAL A 11 19.60 -6.67 -41.70
CA VAL A 11 18.96 -5.57 -40.95
C VAL A 11 17.55 -5.27 -41.50
N LEU A 12 17.33 -5.41 -42.84
CA LEU A 12 16.00 -5.26 -43.43
C LEU A 12 15.07 -6.42 -43.08
N ALA A 13 15.58 -7.64 -42.99
CA ALA A 13 14.78 -8.81 -42.61
C ALA A 13 14.33 -8.76 -41.14
N VAL A 14 15.15 -8.21 -40.22
CA VAL A 14 14.77 -8.02 -38.82
C VAL A 14 13.76 -6.91 -38.64
N VAL A 15 13.81 -5.85 -39.44
CA VAL A 15 12.84 -4.75 -39.38
C VAL A 15 11.49 -5.13 -40.02
N CYS A 16 11.47 -6.01 -41.06
CA CYS A 16 10.22 -6.53 -41.61
C CYS A 16 9.58 -7.60 -40.73
N ALA A 17 10.35 -8.40 -39.99
CA ALA A 17 9.81 -9.36 -39.01
C ALA A 17 9.23 -8.67 -37.77
N ALA A 18 9.72 -7.47 -37.42
CA ALA A 18 9.18 -6.68 -36.32
C ALA A 18 7.86 -5.93 -36.69
N ARG A 19 7.51 -5.81 -37.99
CA ARG A 19 6.27 -5.18 -38.45
C ARG A 19 5.12 -6.13 -38.76
N ALA A 20 5.35 -7.45 -38.75
CA ALA A 20 4.35 -8.48 -38.99
C ALA A 20 3.75 -9.09 -37.73
N LEU A 21 4.00 -8.50 -36.55
CA LEU A 21 3.44 -8.92 -35.24
C LEU A 21 2.59 -7.84 -34.57
N GLU A 22 2.11 -6.85 -35.33
CA GLU A 22 1.13 -5.86 -34.87
C GLU A 22 -0.23 -6.16 -35.51
N GLU A 23 -0.92 -7.19 -35.01
CA GLU A 23 -2.37 -7.32 -34.99
C GLU A 23 -2.74 -8.58 -34.21
N ASP A 24 -2.71 -8.48 -32.87
CA ASP A 24 -3.70 -9.11 -32.00
C ASP A 24 -3.69 -8.37 -30.65
N GLY A 25 -4.65 -7.45 -30.50
CA GLY A 25 -4.76 -6.54 -29.36
C GLY A 25 -5.65 -7.13 -28.27
N SER A 26 -5.27 -8.22 -27.62
CA SER A 26 -5.91 -8.57 -26.35
C SER A 26 -5.07 -9.60 -25.58
N ASP A 27 -4.22 -9.18 -24.70
CA ASP A 27 -3.70 -9.90 -23.53
C ASP A 27 -2.23 -9.60 -23.21
N ARG A 28 -1.81 -8.34 -23.36
CA ARG A 28 -0.59 -7.93 -22.63
C ARG A 28 -0.99 -7.60 -21.20
N PRO A 29 -0.39 -8.22 -20.17
CA PRO A 29 -0.61 -7.79 -18.80
C PRO A 29 -0.18 -6.32 -18.68
N LEU A 30 -1.13 -5.44 -18.33
CA LEU A 30 -0.86 -4.03 -18.08
C LEU A 30 0.14 -3.92 -16.92
N VAL A 31 1.19 -3.14 -17.13
CA VAL A 31 2.16 -2.82 -16.07
C VAL A 31 1.42 -2.16 -14.91
N PRO A 32 1.54 -2.66 -13.68
CA PRO A 32 0.91 -2.06 -12.52
C PRO A 32 1.31 -0.57 -12.38
N GLY A 33 0.32 0.31 -12.23
CA GLY A 33 0.52 1.76 -12.17
C GLY A 33 0.46 2.49 -13.52
N ALA A 34 0.28 1.80 -14.65
CA ALA A 34 -0.01 2.43 -15.93
C ALA A 34 -1.45 3.00 -15.95
N PRO A 35 -1.73 4.08 -16.70
CA PRO A 35 -3.08 4.55 -16.91
C PRO A 35 -4.01 3.41 -17.37
N GLY A 36 -5.09 3.15 -16.61
CA GLY A 36 -6.00 2.05 -16.87
C GLY A 36 -5.61 0.69 -16.23
N ALA A 37 -4.59 0.62 -15.39
CA ALA A 37 -4.30 -0.59 -14.60
C ALA A 37 -5.40 -0.88 -13.57
N PRO A 38 -5.65 -2.16 -13.20
CA PRO A 38 -6.60 -2.50 -12.14
C PRO A 38 -6.19 -1.91 -10.79
N VAL A 39 -7.13 -1.25 -10.11
CA VAL A 39 -6.95 -0.66 -8.78
C VAL A 39 -7.81 -1.43 -7.79
N ARG A 40 -7.25 -1.81 -6.65
CA ARG A 40 -7.99 -2.44 -5.56
C ARG A 40 -8.98 -1.45 -4.97
N ILE A 41 -10.16 -1.93 -4.59
CA ILE A 41 -11.24 -1.12 -4.01
C ILE A 41 -11.72 -1.74 -2.71
N SER A 42 -12.32 -0.91 -1.85
CA SER A 42 -12.92 -1.36 -0.59
C SER A 42 -14.08 -2.30 -0.84
N GLU A 43 -14.25 -3.27 0.05
CA GLU A 43 -15.41 -4.17 0.07
C GLU A 43 -16.73 -3.43 0.36
N THR A 44 -16.66 -2.20 0.89
CA THR A 44 -17.82 -1.35 1.20
C THR A 44 -18.11 -0.28 0.13
N ASP A 45 -17.33 -0.24 -0.96
CA ASP A 45 -17.57 0.69 -2.08
C ASP A 45 -18.98 0.49 -2.66
N PRO A 46 -19.86 1.53 -2.69
CA PRO A 46 -21.24 1.39 -3.14
C PRO A 46 -21.38 0.88 -4.58
N GLU A 47 -20.48 1.29 -5.47
CA GLU A 47 -20.50 0.85 -6.86
C GLU A 47 -20.02 -0.60 -7.01
N LEU A 48 -19.04 -1.01 -6.18
CA LEU A 48 -18.67 -2.42 -6.07
C LEU A 48 -19.86 -3.27 -5.61
N LEU A 49 -20.57 -2.83 -4.57
CA LEU A 49 -21.72 -3.58 -4.04
C LEU A 49 -22.83 -3.73 -5.09
N LYS A 50 -23.05 -2.75 -5.96
CA LYS A 50 -23.95 -2.90 -7.12
C LYS A 50 -23.45 -3.98 -8.08
N ALA A 51 -22.16 -3.98 -8.41
CA ALA A 51 -21.55 -4.98 -9.29
C ALA A 51 -21.62 -6.40 -8.66
N VAL A 52 -21.45 -6.52 -7.33
CA VAL A 52 -21.59 -7.78 -6.60
C VAL A 52 -23.02 -8.29 -6.67
N ARG A 53 -24.03 -7.45 -6.41
CA ARG A 53 -25.45 -7.83 -6.51
C ARG A 53 -25.80 -8.28 -7.93
N PHE A 54 -25.35 -7.58 -8.93
CA PHE A 54 -25.53 -7.97 -10.33
C PHE A 54 -24.92 -9.34 -10.64
N ALA A 55 -23.69 -9.59 -10.20
CA ALA A 55 -23.01 -10.89 -10.37
C ALA A 55 -23.75 -12.02 -9.64
N GLU A 56 -24.23 -11.77 -8.43
CA GLU A 56 -25.01 -12.69 -7.60
C GLU A 56 -26.32 -13.07 -8.30
N GLU A 57 -27.06 -12.12 -8.83
CA GLU A 57 -28.30 -12.37 -9.60
C GLU A 57 -27.99 -13.23 -10.83
N ARG A 58 -26.97 -12.89 -11.62
CA ARG A 58 -26.57 -13.66 -12.80
C ARG A 58 -26.13 -15.09 -12.45
N TYR A 59 -25.41 -15.25 -11.34
CA TYR A 59 -25.02 -16.55 -10.83
C TYR A 59 -26.26 -17.40 -10.52
N ASN A 60 -27.25 -16.84 -9.82
CA ASN A 60 -28.48 -17.54 -9.45
C ASN A 60 -29.32 -17.94 -10.66
N VAL A 61 -29.41 -17.08 -11.68
CA VAL A 61 -30.09 -17.39 -12.94
C VAL A 61 -29.42 -18.56 -13.66
N ALA A 62 -28.08 -18.58 -13.70
CA ALA A 62 -27.31 -19.59 -14.44
C ALA A 62 -27.18 -20.91 -13.68
N SER A 63 -27.38 -20.93 -12.37
CA SER A 63 -27.15 -22.14 -11.56
C SER A 63 -28.41 -23.02 -11.51
N ASN A 64 -28.22 -24.35 -11.57
CA ASN A 64 -29.33 -25.34 -11.49
C ASN A 64 -29.77 -25.69 -10.07
N GLY A 65 -29.28 -24.98 -9.05
CA GLY A 65 -29.65 -25.21 -7.64
C GLY A 65 -31.09 -24.81 -7.32
N LEU A 66 -31.79 -25.55 -6.46
CA LEU A 66 -33.15 -25.21 -6.01
C LEU A 66 -33.22 -23.99 -5.11
N HIS A 67 -32.13 -23.63 -4.44
CA HIS A 67 -32.06 -22.55 -3.47
C HIS A 67 -31.26 -21.39 -4.01
N ILE A 68 -31.67 -20.21 -3.60
CA ILE A 68 -30.87 -18.97 -3.85
C ILE A 68 -29.55 -19.07 -3.11
N ARG A 69 -28.51 -18.59 -3.75
CA ARG A 69 -27.18 -18.42 -3.15
C ARG A 69 -26.87 -16.95 -3.01
N ARG A 70 -26.27 -16.57 -1.89
CA ARG A 70 -25.89 -15.19 -1.58
C ARG A 70 -24.41 -15.09 -1.29
N VAL A 71 -23.86 -13.92 -1.59
CA VAL A 71 -22.50 -13.56 -1.20
C VAL A 71 -22.46 -13.41 0.32
N SER A 72 -21.69 -14.27 0.99
CA SER A 72 -21.48 -14.21 2.43
C SER A 72 -20.32 -13.27 2.78
N ARG A 73 -19.34 -13.15 1.87
CA ARG A 73 -18.15 -12.31 2.07
C ARG A 73 -17.51 -11.97 0.73
N ILE A 74 -17.04 -10.72 0.60
CA ILE A 74 -16.12 -10.31 -0.45
C ILE A 74 -14.70 -10.65 0.04
N ILE A 75 -13.93 -11.38 -0.74
CA ILE A 75 -12.56 -11.79 -0.42
C ILE A 75 -11.57 -10.78 -0.99
N SER A 76 -11.82 -10.32 -2.20
CA SER A 76 -11.03 -9.27 -2.84
C SER A 76 -11.79 -8.63 -3.99
N ALA A 77 -11.51 -7.36 -4.25
CA ALA A 77 -12.07 -6.64 -5.38
C ALA A 77 -11.08 -5.64 -5.96
N SER A 78 -11.11 -5.50 -7.29
CA SER A 78 -10.39 -4.46 -8.01
C SER A 78 -11.26 -3.89 -9.13
N LYS A 79 -11.00 -2.64 -9.50
CA LYS A 79 -11.64 -1.96 -10.65
C LYS A 79 -10.60 -1.47 -11.65
N GLN A 80 -10.98 -1.50 -12.91
CA GLN A 80 -10.16 -1.05 -14.02
C GLN A 80 -11.01 -0.17 -14.94
N LEU A 81 -10.48 0.98 -15.34
CA LEU A 81 -11.14 1.87 -16.27
C LEU A 81 -10.88 1.42 -17.72
N VAL A 82 -11.93 0.92 -18.40
CA VAL A 82 -11.85 0.38 -19.77
C VAL A 82 -13.13 0.73 -20.53
N LYS A 83 -13.28 1.92 -21.12
CA LYS A 83 -14.54 2.37 -21.74
C LYS A 83 -15.78 2.01 -20.91
N GLY A 84 -15.71 2.25 -19.60
CA GLY A 84 -16.56 1.76 -18.53
C GLY A 84 -15.69 1.34 -17.37
N ILE A 85 -16.26 0.65 -16.41
CA ILE A 85 -15.54 0.12 -15.25
C ILE A 85 -15.61 -1.40 -15.27
N ARG A 86 -14.46 -2.06 -15.30
CA ARG A 86 -14.36 -3.52 -15.16
C ARG A 86 -14.05 -3.84 -13.72
N TYR A 87 -14.92 -4.56 -13.05
CA TYR A 87 -14.72 -5.08 -11.71
C TYR A 87 -14.24 -6.52 -11.79
N SER A 88 -13.18 -6.86 -11.07
CA SER A 88 -12.75 -8.23 -10.80
C SER A 88 -12.98 -8.52 -9.33
N ILE A 89 -13.91 -9.45 -9.03
CA ILE A 89 -14.49 -9.62 -7.70
C ILE A 89 -14.36 -11.09 -7.30
N THR A 90 -13.65 -11.37 -6.22
CA THR A 90 -13.61 -12.70 -5.62
C THR A 90 -14.48 -12.72 -4.37
N VAL A 91 -15.46 -13.60 -4.33
CA VAL A 91 -16.43 -13.69 -3.24
C VAL A 91 -16.60 -15.12 -2.76
N GLU A 92 -17.05 -15.26 -1.51
CA GLU A 92 -17.59 -16.51 -0.98
C GLU A 92 -19.11 -16.46 -1.09
N ILE A 93 -19.70 -17.48 -1.75
CA ILE A 93 -21.13 -17.60 -1.95
C ILE A 93 -21.65 -18.79 -1.15
N GLY A 94 -22.61 -18.53 -0.27
CA GLY A 94 -23.29 -19.54 0.53
C GLY A 94 -24.71 -19.84 0.04
N ARG A 95 -25.18 -21.04 0.33
CA ARG A 95 -26.56 -21.45 0.06
C ARG A 95 -27.49 -20.89 1.15
N THR A 96 -28.62 -20.32 0.73
CA THR A 96 -29.68 -19.83 1.64
C THR A 96 -30.84 -20.79 1.74
N GLN A 97 -31.73 -20.52 2.69
CA GLN A 97 -32.96 -21.28 2.90
C GLN A 97 -34.05 -20.96 1.86
N CYS A 98 -33.93 -19.81 1.16
CA CYS A 98 -34.89 -19.41 0.15
C CYS A 98 -34.80 -20.27 -1.11
N LYS A 99 -35.97 -20.75 -1.59
CA LYS A 99 -36.07 -21.45 -2.87
C LYS A 99 -36.24 -20.45 -4.01
N LYS A 100 -35.67 -20.74 -5.17
CA LYS A 100 -35.81 -19.91 -6.38
C LYS A 100 -37.24 -19.80 -6.91
N THR A 101 -38.12 -20.75 -6.53
CA THR A 101 -39.53 -20.74 -6.88
C THR A 101 -40.35 -19.73 -6.08
N ASP A 102 -39.85 -19.36 -4.90
CA ASP A 102 -40.60 -18.58 -3.92
C ASP A 102 -40.19 -17.08 -3.93
N VAL A 103 -39.06 -16.75 -4.58
CA VAL A 103 -38.50 -15.39 -4.60
C VAL A 103 -38.05 -15.04 -6.00
N LEU A 104 -38.56 -13.92 -6.55
CA LEU A 104 -38.23 -13.42 -7.88
C LEU A 104 -36.84 -12.71 -7.95
N HIS A 105 -36.37 -12.23 -6.80
CA HIS A 105 -35.08 -11.53 -6.69
C HIS A 105 -34.31 -12.00 -5.44
N VAL A 106 -33.01 -11.87 -5.46
CA VAL A 106 -32.17 -12.13 -4.27
C VAL A 106 -32.48 -11.07 -3.21
N SER A 107 -33.19 -11.51 -2.13
CA SER A 107 -33.54 -10.62 -1.02
C SER A 107 -32.50 -10.71 0.10
N GLU A 108 -32.24 -9.59 0.77
CA GLU A 108 -31.41 -9.55 1.97
C GLU A 108 -31.98 -10.38 3.13
N ASP A 109 -33.26 -10.66 3.10
CA ASP A 109 -33.98 -11.46 4.11
C ASP A 109 -33.74 -12.97 3.99
N CYS A 110 -33.03 -13.43 2.94
CA CYS A 110 -32.74 -14.85 2.76
C CYS A 110 -31.60 -15.30 3.67
N GLU A 111 -31.94 -15.94 4.80
CA GLU A 111 -30.94 -16.46 5.74
C GLU A 111 -30.15 -17.64 5.17
N PHE A 112 -28.86 -17.69 5.54
CA PHE A 112 -28.02 -18.84 5.21
C PHE A 112 -28.47 -20.10 5.98
N PHE A 113 -28.18 -21.26 5.41
CA PHE A 113 -28.34 -22.49 6.20
C PHE A 113 -27.39 -22.48 7.40
N PRO A 114 -27.80 -22.96 8.58
CA PRO A 114 -26.93 -23.09 9.75
C PRO A 114 -25.66 -23.90 9.40
N GLU A 115 -24.55 -23.59 10.06
CA GLU A 115 -23.25 -24.24 9.85
C GLU A 115 -23.39 -25.76 10.11
N SER A 116 -23.52 -26.50 9.06
CA SER A 116 -23.32 -27.94 8.98
C SER A 116 -23.41 -28.33 7.52
N HIS A 117 -23.09 -29.54 7.15
CA HIS A 117 -22.97 -30.15 5.82
C HIS A 117 -23.91 -29.69 4.68
N LYS A 118 -24.86 -28.78 4.97
CA LYS A 118 -25.84 -28.24 4.00
C LYS A 118 -25.43 -26.91 3.38
N GLN A 119 -24.44 -26.19 3.92
CA GLN A 119 -24.13 -24.81 3.49
C GLN A 119 -23.38 -24.74 2.17
N LYS A 120 -22.77 -25.79 1.69
CA LYS A 120 -22.00 -25.87 0.42
C LYS A 120 -21.59 -24.49 -0.12
N THR A 121 -20.61 -23.89 0.53
CA THR A 121 -20.03 -22.61 0.11
C THR A 121 -19.11 -22.80 -1.10
N GLU A 122 -19.12 -21.83 -1.98
CA GLU A 122 -18.22 -21.78 -3.14
C GLU A 122 -17.47 -20.45 -3.13
N VAL A 123 -16.22 -20.49 -3.58
CA VAL A 123 -15.46 -19.28 -3.89
C VAL A 123 -15.59 -19.02 -5.38
N CYS A 124 -16.11 -17.84 -5.71
CA CYS A 124 -16.37 -17.43 -7.09
C CYS A 124 -15.54 -16.20 -7.47
N LEU A 125 -14.95 -16.23 -8.65
CA LEU A 125 -14.39 -15.07 -9.35
C LEU A 125 -15.39 -14.59 -10.37
N PHE A 126 -15.81 -13.33 -10.27
CA PHE A 126 -16.63 -12.63 -11.22
C PHE A 126 -15.85 -11.48 -11.87
N GLU A 127 -16.02 -11.32 -13.18
CA GLU A 127 -15.61 -10.12 -13.89
C GLU A 127 -16.86 -9.43 -14.42
N VAL A 128 -17.16 -8.25 -13.89
CA VAL A 128 -18.33 -7.45 -14.27
C VAL A 128 -17.85 -6.20 -15.00
N TRP A 129 -18.38 -5.96 -16.18
CA TRP A 129 -18.17 -4.72 -16.91
C TRP A 129 -19.40 -3.84 -16.77
N ASP A 130 -19.22 -2.70 -16.16
CA ASP A 130 -20.24 -1.71 -15.91
C ASP A 130 -20.02 -0.45 -16.74
N ILE A 131 -21.07 0.03 -17.39
CA ILE A 131 -21.07 1.26 -18.17
C ILE A 131 -22.12 2.21 -17.56
N PRO A 132 -21.75 2.98 -16.51
CA PRO A 132 -22.72 3.74 -15.72
C PRO A 132 -23.58 4.72 -16.54
N TRP A 133 -22.98 5.37 -17.54
CA TRP A 133 -23.70 6.32 -18.41
C TRP A 133 -24.68 5.68 -19.40
N GLN A 134 -24.65 4.35 -19.55
CA GLN A 134 -25.60 3.57 -20.34
C GLN A 134 -26.54 2.74 -19.46
N ASN A 135 -26.37 2.80 -18.15
CA ASN A 135 -27.07 1.96 -17.18
C ASN A 135 -27.01 0.47 -17.57
N LYS A 136 -25.82 0.01 -17.99
CA LYS A 136 -25.60 -1.32 -18.54
C LYS A 136 -24.48 -2.02 -17.83
N SER A 137 -24.78 -3.20 -17.24
CA SER A 137 -23.79 -4.09 -16.65
C SER A 137 -23.76 -5.43 -17.41
N THR A 138 -22.58 -6.01 -17.55
CA THR A 138 -22.37 -7.29 -18.24
C THR A 138 -21.45 -8.17 -17.42
N LEU A 139 -21.84 -9.43 -17.18
CA LEU A 139 -20.96 -10.42 -16.56
C LEU A 139 -20.05 -11.02 -17.65
N LEU A 140 -18.76 -10.69 -17.59
CA LEU A 140 -17.78 -11.16 -18.58
C LEU A 140 -17.24 -12.54 -18.24
N LYS A 141 -17.10 -12.84 -16.94
CA LYS A 141 -16.51 -14.09 -16.47
C LYS A 141 -17.13 -14.53 -15.17
N GLN A 142 -17.36 -15.83 -15.05
CA GLN A 142 -17.79 -16.51 -13.84
C GLN A 142 -17.00 -17.79 -13.69
N LYS A 143 -16.26 -17.95 -12.62
CA LYS A 143 -15.53 -19.18 -12.29
C LYS A 143 -15.70 -19.45 -10.79
N CYS A 144 -16.39 -20.56 -10.46
CA CYS A 144 -16.66 -20.94 -9.08
C CYS A 144 -16.03 -22.31 -8.78
N GLN A 145 -15.59 -22.49 -7.55
CA GLN A 145 -15.08 -23.76 -7.04
C GLN A 145 -15.58 -23.96 -5.59
N PRO A 146 -15.78 -25.21 -5.13
CA PRO A 146 -16.19 -25.46 -3.76
C PRO A 146 -15.24 -24.77 -2.78
N ALA A 147 -15.79 -24.06 -1.78
CA ALA A 147 -14.98 -23.55 -0.69
C ALA A 147 -14.46 -24.74 0.11
N VAL A 148 -13.16 -24.82 0.29
CA VAL A 148 -12.55 -25.82 1.16
C VAL A 148 -12.98 -25.49 2.59
N PRO A 149 -13.55 -26.47 3.36
CA PRO A 149 -13.94 -26.22 4.74
C PRO A 149 -12.78 -25.64 5.54
N LYS A 150 -13.06 -24.71 6.46
CA LYS A 150 -12.11 -24.19 7.45
C LYS A 150 -11.69 -25.28 8.48
N GLU A 151 -11.28 -26.42 8.04
CA GLU A 151 -10.37 -27.22 8.80
C GLU A 151 -9.00 -26.61 8.58
N THR A 152 -8.28 -26.34 9.63
CA THR A 152 -6.84 -26.10 9.66
C THR A 152 -6.12 -27.33 9.06
N LYS A 153 -6.38 -27.60 7.81
CA LYS A 153 -5.55 -28.52 7.06
C LYS A 153 -4.25 -27.78 6.83
N ILE A 154 -3.25 -28.18 7.64
CA ILE A 154 -1.86 -28.03 7.27
C ILE A 154 -1.82 -28.32 5.77
N VAL A 155 -1.63 -27.26 4.96
CA VAL A 155 -1.45 -27.41 3.53
C VAL A 155 -0.25 -28.32 3.35
N ARG A 156 -0.49 -29.61 3.13
CA ARG A 156 0.56 -30.53 2.73
C ARG A 156 0.88 -30.13 1.30
N VAL A 157 1.88 -29.26 1.15
CA VAL A 157 2.52 -29.05 -0.14
C VAL A 157 2.94 -30.44 -0.62
N PRO A 158 2.45 -30.94 -1.76
CA PRO A 158 2.95 -32.20 -2.28
C PRO A 158 4.43 -31.99 -2.57
N LEU A 159 5.28 -32.54 -1.72
CA LEU A 159 6.69 -32.66 -2.00
C LEU A 159 6.76 -33.63 -3.18
N THR A 160 7.04 -33.11 -4.37
CA THR A 160 7.53 -33.96 -5.43
C THR A 160 8.68 -34.75 -4.86
N ARG A 161 8.68 -36.05 -5.10
CA ARG A 161 9.49 -37.08 -4.42
C ARG A 161 10.98 -37.00 -4.74
N ASP A 162 11.47 -35.83 -5.11
CA ASP A 162 12.88 -35.54 -5.32
C ASP A 162 13.44 -34.85 -4.07
N LYS A 163 14.22 -35.60 -3.34
CA LYS A 163 15.10 -35.24 -2.20
C LYS A 163 14.58 -34.02 -1.39
N THR A 164 13.74 -34.30 -0.40
CA THR A 164 13.46 -33.34 0.69
C THR A 164 14.77 -33.04 1.39
N THR A 165 15.51 -32.06 0.90
CA THR A 165 16.69 -31.59 1.58
C THR A 165 16.24 -30.92 2.89
N LYS A 166 17.09 -30.94 3.90
CA LYS A 166 16.91 -30.23 5.18
C LYS A 166 16.43 -28.79 4.94
N GLU A 167 16.96 -28.12 3.92
CA GLU A 167 16.59 -26.77 3.48
C GLU A 167 15.11 -26.61 3.10
N SER A 168 14.51 -27.58 2.42
CA SER A 168 13.10 -27.54 2.06
C SER A 168 12.19 -27.64 3.28
N LEU A 169 12.57 -28.42 4.27
CA LEU A 169 11.82 -28.56 5.51
C LEU A 169 11.94 -27.29 6.37
N GLU A 170 13.12 -26.70 6.43
CA GLU A 170 13.37 -25.42 7.13
C GLU A 170 12.55 -24.28 6.49
N LEU A 171 12.49 -24.20 5.16
CA LEU A 171 11.67 -23.21 4.44
C LEU A 171 10.19 -23.37 4.77
N LEU A 172 9.68 -24.60 4.74
CA LEU A 172 8.26 -24.87 5.05
C LEU A 172 7.93 -24.53 6.50
N THR A 173 8.85 -24.78 7.43
CA THR A 173 8.69 -24.41 8.84
C THR A 173 8.64 -22.89 8.99
N LYS A 174 9.59 -22.17 8.41
CA LYS A 174 9.60 -20.68 8.41
C LYS A 174 8.33 -20.10 7.81
N PHE A 175 7.84 -20.68 6.71
CA PHE A 175 6.61 -20.21 6.07
C PHE A 175 5.37 -20.46 6.93
N LYS A 176 5.29 -21.61 7.59
CA LYS A 176 4.22 -21.92 8.55
C LYS A 176 4.23 -20.95 9.74
N ASP A 177 5.40 -20.68 10.29
CA ASP A 177 5.58 -19.73 11.39
C ASP A 177 5.17 -18.32 10.94
N PHE A 178 5.56 -17.90 9.73
CA PHE A 178 5.12 -16.65 9.12
C PHE A 178 3.60 -16.57 9.00
N MET A 179 2.96 -17.62 8.45
CA MET A 179 1.49 -17.65 8.34
C MET A 179 0.80 -17.54 9.69
N THR A 180 1.34 -18.20 10.70
CA THR A 180 0.79 -18.18 12.07
C THR A 180 0.97 -16.79 12.69
N THR A 181 2.19 -16.24 12.62
CA THR A 181 2.54 -14.95 13.25
C THR A 181 1.73 -13.79 12.67
N TYR A 182 1.54 -13.78 11.34
CA TYR A 182 0.87 -12.68 10.65
C TYR A 182 -0.57 -13.01 10.22
N ASN A 183 -1.15 -14.07 10.79
CA ASN A 183 -2.52 -14.53 10.51
C ASN A 183 -2.80 -14.63 9.01
N ARG A 184 -1.87 -15.25 8.25
CA ARG A 184 -1.99 -15.43 6.80
C ARG A 184 -2.78 -16.69 6.48
N SER A 185 -3.74 -16.55 5.58
CA SER A 185 -4.47 -17.67 4.99
C SER A 185 -4.64 -17.43 3.49
N TYR A 186 -4.59 -18.48 2.69
CA TYR A 186 -4.69 -18.40 1.23
C TYR A 186 -5.89 -19.19 0.75
N ILE A 187 -6.55 -18.67 -0.29
CA ILE A 187 -7.83 -19.18 -0.79
C ILE A 187 -7.72 -20.53 -1.54
N SER A 188 -6.53 -20.86 -2.02
CA SER A 188 -6.28 -22.11 -2.76
C SER A 188 -4.86 -22.63 -2.51
N GLN A 189 -4.65 -23.90 -2.86
CA GLN A 189 -3.31 -24.51 -2.80
C GLN A 189 -2.34 -23.85 -3.79
N GLU A 190 -2.83 -23.46 -4.97
CA GLU A 190 -2.01 -22.76 -5.97
C GLU A 190 -1.55 -21.39 -5.45
N GLU A 191 -2.45 -20.63 -4.79
CA GLU A 191 -2.08 -19.37 -4.17
C GLU A 191 -1.08 -19.57 -3.03
N ALA A 192 -1.29 -20.57 -2.17
CA ALA A 192 -0.34 -20.90 -1.10
C ALA A 192 1.05 -21.27 -1.66
N GLN A 193 1.11 -22.02 -2.75
CA GLN A 193 2.37 -22.37 -3.43
C GLN A 193 3.03 -21.15 -4.07
N LYS A 194 2.24 -20.24 -4.67
CA LYS A 194 2.74 -18.96 -5.19
C LYS A 194 3.34 -18.14 -4.07
N ARG A 195 2.64 -17.99 -2.94
CA ARG A 195 3.12 -17.22 -1.77
C ARG A 195 4.35 -17.84 -1.13
N LEU A 196 4.45 -19.16 -1.08
CA LEU A 196 5.67 -19.84 -0.61
C LEU A 196 6.88 -19.54 -1.51
N ARG A 197 6.70 -19.51 -2.85
CA ARG A 197 7.79 -19.13 -3.77
C ARG A 197 8.21 -17.67 -3.59
N ILE A 198 7.25 -16.77 -3.43
CA ILE A 198 7.52 -15.34 -3.14
C ILE A 198 8.25 -15.21 -1.80
N PHE A 199 7.77 -15.88 -0.77
CA PHE A 199 8.39 -15.91 0.55
C PHE A 199 9.86 -16.39 0.48
N GLN A 200 10.11 -17.48 -0.25
CA GLN A 200 11.48 -17.99 -0.47
C GLN A 200 12.36 -16.97 -1.18
N GLN A 201 11.85 -16.28 -2.20
CA GLN A 201 12.59 -15.23 -2.90
C GLN A 201 12.89 -14.05 -1.99
N ASN A 202 11.91 -13.64 -1.19
CA ASN A 202 12.05 -12.54 -0.24
C ASN A 202 13.05 -12.87 0.87
N LEU A 203 13.12 -14.11 1.36
CA LEU A 203 14.16 -14.54 2.28
C LEU A 203 15.57 -14.36 1.69
N LYS A 204 15.78 -14.74 0.42
CA LYS A 204 17.07 -14.54 -0.27
C LYS A 204 17.40 -13.06 -0.43
N THR A 205 16.41 -12.22 -0.74
CA THR A 205 16.59 -10.78 -0.82
C THR A 205 16.97 -10.20 0.54
N ALA A 206 16.31 -10.62 1.61
CA ALA A 206 16.64 -10.21 2.98
C ALA A 206 18.05 -10.66 3.40
N GLU A 207 18.45 -11.88 3.05
CA GLU A 207 19.82 -12.38 3.28
C GLU A 207 20.87 -11.56 2.51
N THR A 208 20.56 -11.17 1.27
CA THR A 208 21.42 -10.30 0.45
C THR A 208 21.55 -8.92 1.07
N LEU A 209 20.44 -8.31 1.48
CA LEU A 209 20.44 -7.03 2.20
C LEU A 209 21.26 -7.14 3.50
N GLN A 210 21.05 -8.20 4.28
CA GLN A 210 21.76 -8.45 5.51
C GLN A 210 23.27 -8.54 5.30
N SER A 211 23.71 -9.22 4.25
CA SER A 211 25.14 -9.42 3.95
C SER A 211 25.83 -8.15 3.44
N LEU A 212 25.10 -7.22 2.86
CA LEU A 212 25.63 -6.02 2.21
C LEU A 212 25.32 -4.72 2.97
N ASP A 213 24.49 -4.77 4.00
CA ASP A 213 24.20 -3.62 4.85
C ASP A 213 25.45 -3.20 5.64
N GLN A 214 25.71 -1.91 5.69
CA GLN A 214 26.89 -1.32 6.32
C GLN A 214 26.60 -0.81 7.75
N GLY A 215 25.36 -0.94 8.21
CA GLY A 215 24.91 -0.54 9.53
C GLY A 215 24.81 -1.71 10.50
N THR A 216 23.80 -1.65 11.34
CA THR A 216 23.48 -2.70 12.32
C THR A 216 22.09 -3.29 12.12
N ALA A 217 21.47 -3.01 10.97
CA ALA A 217 20.13 -3.48 10.70
C ALA A 217 20.06 -5.01 10.64
N GLU A 218 18.96 -5.53 11.16
CA GLU A 218 18.54 -6.91 10.95
C GLU A 218 17.41 -6.92 9.91
N TYR A 219 17.61 -7.68 8.84
CA TYR A 219 16.63 -7.94 7.80
C TYR A 219 16.14 -9.38 7.89
N GLY A 220 14.89 -9.61 7.50
CA GLY A 220 14.33 -10.96 7.54
C GLY A 220 12.84 -10.99 7.27
N VAL A 221 12.18 -11.94 7.94
CA VAL A 221 10.74 -12.12 7.82
C VAL A 221 10.00 -10.95 8.46
N THR A 222 9.14 -10.32 7.66
CA THR A 222 8.20 -9.26 8.07
C THR A 222 6.80 -9.62 7.58
N LYS A 223 5.80 -8.89 7.99
CA LYS A 223 4.42 -9.06 7.49
C LYS A 223 4.26 -8.89 5.97
N PHE A 224 5.28 -8.44 5.27
CA PHE A 224 5.29 -8.26 3.82
C PHE A 224 6.01 -9.39 3.08
N SER A 225 6.44 -10.44 3.77
CA SER A 225 7.32 -11.46 3.19
C SER A 225 6.65 -12.37 2.17
N ASP A 226 5.34 -12.36 2.06
CA ASP A 226 4.56 -13.06 1.03
C ASP A 226 4.14 -12.17 -0.15
N LEU A 227 4.61 -10.92 -0.20
CA LEU A 227 4.34 -9.98 -1.26
C LEU A 227 5.54 -9.86 -2.21
N THR A 228 5.27 -9.80 -3.51
CA THR A 228 6.30 -9.37 -4.47
C THR A 228 6.64 -7.90 -4.26
N GLU A 229 7.77 -7.44 -4.78
CA GLU A 229 8.13 -6.02 -4.78
C GLU A 229 7.02 -5.16 -5.39
N ASP A 230 6.45 -5.58 -6.53
CA ASP A 230 5.37 -4.86 -7.19
C ASP A 230 4.08 -4.83 -6.35
N GLU A 231 3.71 -5.94 -5.72
CA GLU A 231 2.56 -5.99 -4.81
C GLU A 231 2.78 -5.07 -3.60
N PHE A 232 3.98 -5.10 -3.01
CA PHE A 232 4.32 -4.22 -1.88
C PHE A 232 4.24 -2.74 -2.29
N ARG A 233 4.83 -2.38 -3.45
CA ARG A 233 4.79 -1.00 -3.97
C ARG A 233 3.37 -0.53 -4.25
N MET A 234 2.54 -1.36 -4.87
CA MET A 234 1.15 -1.00 -5.16
C MET A 234 0.28 -0.84 -3.92
N MET A 235 0.52 -1.65 -2.88
CA MET A 235 -0.34 -1.70 -1.70
C MET A 235 0.04 -0.70 -0.62
N TYR A 236 1.34 -0.41 -0.47
CA TYR A 236 1.88 0.32 0.68
C TYR A 236 2.68 1.56 0.31
N LEU A 237 3.09 1.71 -0.94
CA LEU A 237 3.92 2.82 -1.38
C LEU A 237 3.15 3.81 -2.26
N ASN A 238 3.82 4.89 -2.60
CA ASN A 238 3.28 6.03 -3.33
C ASN A 238 4.17 6.39 -4.53
N PRO A 239 3.90 5.85 -5.71
CA PRO A 239 4.71 6.08 -6.89
C PRO A 239 4.68 7.53 -7.40
N MET A 240 3.72 8.35 -6.99
CA MET A 240 3.66 9.77 -7.36
C MET A 240 4.85 10.57 -6.82
N LEU A 241 5.45 10.14 -5.71
CA LEU A 241 6.61 10.81 -5.11
C LEU A 241 7.84 10.85 -6.01
N SER A 242 7.97 9.92 -6.97
CA SER A 242 9.05 9.94 -7.97
C SER A 242 8.75 10.84 -9.17
N GLN A 243 7.53 11.38 -9.28
CA GLN A 243 7.11 12.25 -10.38
C GLN A 243 7.41 13.72 -10.03
N TRP A 244 8.66 14.12 -10.13
CA TRP A 244 9.16 15.45 -9.75
C TRP A 244 8.42 16.61 -10.42
N SER A 245 7.88 16.41 -11.61
CA SER A 245 7.12 17.42 -12.35
C SER A 245 5.76 17.76 -11.74
N LEU A 246 5.24 16.90 -10.88
CA LEU A 246 3.95 17.10 -10.20
C LEU A 246 4.09 17.85 -8.87
N GLN A 247 5.32 18.01 -8.36
CA GLN A 247 5.56 18.66 -7.08
C GLN A 247 5.39 20.16 -7.18
N LYS A 248 4.58 20.71 -6.30
CA LYS A 248 4.49 22.15 -6.10
C LYS A 248 5.75 22.63 -5.42
N LYS A 249 6.33 23.71 -5.93
CA LYS A 249 7.49 24.35 -5.32
C LYS A 249 7.05 25.14 -4.10
N LEU A 250 7.49 24.72 -2.92
CA LEU A 250 7.26 25.43 -1.67
C LEU A 250 8.29 26.56 -1.50
N LYS A 251 7.99 27.49 -0.59
CA LYS A 251 8.96 28.50 -0.18
C LYS A 251 10.08 27.85 0.62
N PRO A 252 11.35 28.27 0.47
CA PRO A 252 12.42 27.79 1.30
C PRO A 252 12.17 28.10 2.77
N ALA A 253 12.45 27.15 3.66
CA ALA A 253 12.47 27.38 5.09
C ALA A 253 13.63 28.34 5.46
N ALA A 254 13.42 29.17 6.48
CA ALA A 254 14.51 29.90 7.09
C ALA A 254 15.52 28.91 7.71
N PRO A 255 16.82 29.15 7.61
CA PRO A 255 17.81 28.35 8.30
C PRO A 255 17.57 28.35 9.82
N ALA A 256 17.92 27.25 10.48
CA ALA A 256 17.89 27.20 11.94
C ALA A 256 18.84 28.25 12.54
N SER A 257 18.48 28.79 13.68
CA SER A 257 19.26 29.82 14.37
C SER A 257 20.51 29.26 15.05
N LYS A 258 20.55 27.95 15.29
CA LYS A 258 21.63 27.23 15.97
C LYS A 258 21.98 25.96 15.23
N ALA A 259 23.25 25.51 15.39
CA ALA A 259 23.65 24.18 14.94
C ALA A 259 22.81 23.09 15.66
N ALA A 260 22.71 21.93 15.00
CA ALA A 260 22.03 20.78 15.61
C ALA A 260 22.75 20.33 16.90
N ALA A 261 21.99 19.83 17.86
CA ALA A 261 22.50 19.06 19.00
C ALA A 261 23.16 17.75 18.51
N GLU A 262 23.86 17.04 19.37
CA GLU A 262 24.42 15.71 19.04
C GLU A 262 23.31 14.68 18.82
N SER A 263 22.20 14.78 19.57
CA SER A 263 21.02 13.94 19.41
C SER A 263 19.76 14.71 19.80
N TRP A 264 18.64 14.30 19.23
CA TRP A 264 17.32 14.85 19.56
C TRP A 264 16.22 13.86 19.22
N ASP A 265 15.18 13.80 20.04
CA ASP A 265 14.01 12.96 19.82
C ASP A 265 12.72 13.63 20.30
N TRP A 266 11.86 13.99 19.37
CA TRP A 266 10.58 14.65 19.68
C TRP A 266 9.58 13.75 20.42
N ARG A 267 9.79 12.42 20.43
CA ARG A 267 9.00 11.48 21.23
C ARG A 267 9.20 11.73 22.72
N GLU A 268 10.42 12.02 23.12
CA GLU A 268 10.79 12.35 24.51
C GLU A 268 10.27 13.71 24.94
N HIS A 269 9.91 14.58 24.00
CA HIS A 269 9.38 15.92 24.23
C HIS A 269 7.86 16.00 24.03
N GLY A 270 7.17 14.88 23.81
CA GLY A 270 5.72 14.81 23.71
C GLY A 270 5.10 15.35 22.43
N ALA A 271 5.88 15.56 21.36
CA ALA A 271 5.42 16.15 20.11
C ALA A 271 5.05 15.12 19.02
N VAL A 272 5.02 13.83 19.35
CA VAL A 272 4.78 12.74 18.39
C VAL A 272 3.61 11.89 18.88
N SER A 273 2.56 11.82 18.07
CA SER A 273 1.39 10.96 18.33
C SER A 273 1.74 9.46 18.20
N PRO A 274 0.91 8.54 18.72
CA PRO A 274 1.10 7.11 18.53
C PRO A 274 1.25 6.72 17.05
N VAL A 275 1.91 5.59 16.82
CA VAL A 275 2.08 5.03 15.46
C VAL A 275 0.73 4.58 14.93
N LYS A 276 0.42 4.99 13.71
CA LYS A 276 -0.82 4.64 12.99
C LYS A 276 -0.56 3.62 11.88
N ASN A 277 -1.62 3.15 11.23
CA ASN A 277 -1.52 2.15 10.17
C ASN A 277 -2.35 2.55 8.95
N GLN A 278 -1.68 2.84 7.85
CA GLN A 278 -2.31 3.18 6.57
C GLN A 278 -3.03 2.01 5.90
N GLY A 279 -2.77 0.77 6.31
CA GLY A 279 -3.29 -0.41 5.65
C GLY A 279 -2.83 -0.52 4.19
N MET A 280 -3.65 -1.14 3.35
CA MET A 280 -3.39 -1.29 1.91
C MET A 280 -3.89 -0.09 1.10
N CYS A 281 -3.46 1.10 1.48
CA CYS A 281 -3.79 2.37 0.83
C CYS A 281 -2.49 3.18 0.68
N GLY A 282 -2.20 3.69 -0.50
CA GLY A 282 -1.00 4.50 -0.77
C GLY A 282 -1.07 5.90 -0.15
N SER A 283 -1.57 6.03 1.08
CA SER A 283 -1.82 7.28 1.80
C SER A 283 -0.68 7.73 2.72
N CYS A 284 0.51 7.18 2.60
CA CYS A 284 1.68 7.56 3.41
C CYS A 284 1.95 9.08 3.40
N TRP A 285 1.64 9.75 2.31
CA TRP A 285 1.72 11.21 2.17
C TRP A 285 0.81 11.94 3.18
N ALA A 286 -0.39 11.44 3.41
CA ALA A 286 -1.31 11.99 4.39
C ALA A 286 -0.79 11.80 5.83
N PHE A 287 -0.31 10.58 6.17
CA PHE A 287 0.27 10.30 7.49
C PHE A 287 1.54 11.11 7.78
N SER A 288 2.37 11.33 6.77
CA SER A 288 3.57 12.15 6.89
C SER A 288 3.21 13.61 7.20
N VAL A 289 2.20 14.15 6.52
CA VAL A 289 1.75 15.54 6.69
C VAL A 289 1.00 15.73 8.01
N THR A 290 0.08 14.84 8.37
CA THR A 290 -0.63 14.94 9.66
C THR A 290 0.34 14.84 10.82
N GLY A 291 1.29 13.91 10.79
CA GLY A 291 2.32 13.79 11.83
C GLY A 291 3.20 15.04 11.94
N ASN A 292 3.55 15.68 10.84
CA ASN A 292 4.25 16.96 10.85
C ASN A 292 3.39 18.07 11.50
N ILE A 293 2.13 18.18 11.12
CA ILE A 293 1.22 19.21 11.66
C ILE A 293 0.94 18.98 13.16
N GLU A 294 0.77 17.74 13.58
CA GLU A 294 0.64 17.35 15.00
C GLU A 294 1.81 17.88 15.83
N GLY A 295 3.04 17.71 15.32
CA GLY A 295 4.26 18.22 15.94
C GLY A 295 4.35 19.75 15.95
N GLN A 296 4.00 20.42 14.85
CA GLN A 296 3.98 21.89 14.75
C GLN A 296 2.92 22.50 15.68
N TRP A 297 1.73 21.88 15.72
CA TRP A 297 0.64 22.31 16.62
C TRP A 297 1.02 22.15 18.08
N PHE A 298 1.60 21.00 18.45
CA PHE A 298 2.10 20.78 19.80
C PHE A 298 3.13 21.85 20.19
N LYS A 299 4.07 22.14 19.31
CA LYS A 299 5.11 23.12 19.59
C LYS A 299 4.54 24.53 19.80
N LYS A 300 3.49 24.89 19.06
CA LYS A 300 2.83 26.18 19.17
C LYS A 300 1.93 26.29 20.41
N THR A 301 1.17 25.24 20.70
CA THR A 301 0.06 25.27 21.67
C THR A 301 0.34 24.50 22.95
N GLY A 302 1.32 23.60 22.95
CA GLY A 302 1.56 22.63 24.03
C GLY A 302 0.58 21.46 24.03
N GLN A 303 -0.35 21.38 23.06
CA GLN A 303 -1.35 20.31 22.96
C GLN A 303 -1.04 19.38 21.81
N LEU A 304 -0.81 18.10 22.10
CA LEU A 304 -0.68 17.06 21.09
C LEU A 304 -2.07 16.58 20.65
N LEU A 305 -2.33 16.66 19.36
CA LEU A 305 -3.55 16.16 18.73
C LEU A 305 -3.22 14.92 17.89
N SER A 306 -4.21 14.05 17.67
CA SER A 306 -4.20 13.05 16.61
C SER A 306 -5.12 13.55 15.51
N LEU A 307 -4.57 13.89 14.35
CA LEU A 307 -5.27 14.50 13.21
C LEU A 307 -5.70 13.42 12.20
N SER A 308 -6.74 13.75 11.43
CA SER A 308 -7.35 12.83 10.48
C SER A 308 -6.57 12.74 9.16
N GLU A 309 -6.05 11.58 8.83
CA GLU A 309 -5.54 11.24 7.52
C GLU A 309 -6.67 10.97 6.52
N GLN A 310 -7.81 10.45 7.02
CA GLN A 310 -8.96 10.17 6.16
C GLN A 310 -9.54 11.43 5.53
N GLU A 311 -9.53 12.54 6.25
CA GLU A 311 -9.97 13.82 5.71
C GLU A 311 -9.15 14.21 4.47
N LEU A 312 -7.84 14.03 4.49
CA LEU A 312 -7.00 14.26 3.32
C LEU A 312 -7.30 13.26 2.20
N VAL A 313 -7.45 11.97 2.52
CA VAL A 313 -7.79 10.92 1.54
C VAL A 313 -9.10 11.24 0.84
N ASP A 314 -10.09 11.79 1.54
CA ASP A 314 -11.44 12.06 1.00
C ASP A 314 -11.57 13.46 0.38
N CYS A 315 -10.94 14.47 0.96
CA CYS A 315 -11.21 15.88 0.65
C CYS A 315 -10.14 16.54 -0.21
N ASP A 316 -8.93 16.02 -0.24
CA ASP A 316 -7.89 16.53 -1.13
C ASP A 316 -8.26 16.22 -2.59
N LYS A 317 -8.33 17.29 -3.39
CA LYS A 317 -8.68 17.22 -4.82
C LYS A 317 -7.45 17.30 -5.73
N LEU A 318 -6.28 17.56 -5.15
CA LEU A 318 -5.01 17.69 -5.88
C LEU A 318 -4.31 16.33 -6.02
N ASP A 319 -4.61 15.41 -5.11
CA ASP A 319 -3.98 14.11 -5.01
C ASP A 319 -4.93 12.94 -5.34
N GLN A 320 -4.40 11.72 -5.42
CA GLN A 320 -5.14 10.53 -5.87
C GLN A 320 -5.59 9.63 -4.71
N ALA A 321 -5.73 10.17 -3.50
CA ALA A 321 -6.14 9.41 -2.32
C ALA A 321 -5.25 8.19 -2.06
N CYS A 322 -5.81 6.96 -2.11
CA CYS A 322 -5.03 5.71 -2.00
C CYS A 322 -4.12 5.41 -3.21
N GLY A 323 -4.29 6.12 -4.32
CA GLY A 323 -3.39 6.04 -5.49
C GLY A 323 -2.10 6.81 -5.31
N GLY A 324 -1.99 7.59 -4.24
CA GLY A 324 -0.84 8.41 -3.90
C GLY A 324 -1.16 9.90 -3.80
N GLY A 325 -0.20 10.65 -3.32
CA GLY A 325 -0.27 12.10 -3.19
C GLY A 325 1.09 12.70 -2.84
N LEU A 326 1.14 14.00 -2.76
CA LEU A 326 2.34 14.78 -2.50
C LEU A 326 2.17 15.62 -1.24
N PRO A 327 3.11 15.62 -0.29
CA PRO A 327 3.04 16.47 0.89
C PRO A 327 2.80 17.95 0.56
N SER A 328 3.41 18.47 -0.52
CA SER A 328 3.20 19.85 -0.97
C SER A 328 1.76 20.16 -1.37
N ASN A 329 1.07 19.22 -2.00
CA ASN A 329 -0.33 19.33 -2.38
C ASN A 329 -1.24 19.23 -1.14
N ALA A 330 -0.92 18.29 -0.24
CA ALA A 330 -1.65 18.12 1.00
C ALA A 330 -1.66 19.39 1.86
N TYR A 331 -0.54 20.09 2.00
CA TYR A 331 -0.51 21.37 2.70
C TYR A 331 -1.43 22.40 2.05
N GLU A 332 -1.40 22.51 0.72
CA GLU A 332 -2.31 23.41 0.00
C GLU A 332 -3.79 23.03 0.20
N ALA A 333 -4.10 21.73 0.16
CA ALA A 333 -5.45 21.25 0.42
C ALA A 333 -5.93 21.62 1.83
N ILE A 334 -5.07 21.49 2.85
CA ILE A 334 -5.37 21.86 4.24
C ILE A 334 -5.59 23.37 4.37
N GLU A 335 -4.74 24.19 3.75
CA GLU A 335 -4.91 25.64 3.72
C GLU A 335 -6.26 26.03 3.09
N ASN A 336 -6.64 25.39 1.99
CA ASN A 336 -7.90 25.62 1.28
C ASN A 336 -9.13 25.13 2.06
N LEU A 337 -9.02 24.02 2.81
CA LEU A 337 -10.10 23.50 3.67
C LEU A 337 -10.27 24.38 4.93
N GLY A 338 -9.19 25.02 5.38
CA GLY A 338 -9.16 25.83 6.60
C GLY A 338 -8.67 25.08 7.84
N GLY A 339 -8.20 23.86 7.69
CA GLY A 339 -7.60 23.05 8.76
C GLY A 339 -7.94 21.57 8.66
N LEU A 340 -7.69 20.84 9.73
CA LEU A 340 -7.94 19.41 9.88
C LEU A 340 -8.79 19.11 11.12
N GLU A 341 -9.67 18.13 11.00
CA GLU A 341 -10.39 17.51 12.10
C GLU A 341 -9.48 16.51 12.84
N THR A 342 -9.90 16.06 14.03
CA THR A 342 -9.20 14.99 14.74
C THR A 342 -9.47 13.61 14.11
N GLU A 343 -8.60 12.65 14.38
CA GLU A 343 -8.81 11.25 14.02
C GLU A 343 -10.10 10.67 14.61
N THR A 344 -10.52 11.15 15.79
CA THR A 344 -11.77 10.73 16.44
C THR A 344 -13.01 11.25 15.71
N ASP A 345 -12.97 12.48 15.20
CA ASP A 345 -14.09 13.11 14.50
C ASP A 345 -14.21 12.65 13.04
N TYR A 346 -13.08 12.29 12.43
CA TYR A 346 -12.99 11.85 11.04
C TYR A 346 -12.06 10.63 10.93
N THR A 347 -12.59 9.47 11.30
CA THR A 347 -11.82 8.25 11.52
C THR A 347 -11.28 7.64 10.22
N TYR A 348 -10.05 7.10 10.28
CA TYR A 348 -9.39 6.45 9.16
C TYR A 348 -10.04 5.14 8.75
N THR A 349 -10.34 4.99 7.45
CA THR A 349 -10.98 3.80 6.87
C THR A 349 -10.11 3.13 5.80
N GLY A 350 -9.05 3.78 5.33
CA GLY A 350 -8.11 3.23 4.35
C GLY A 350 -8.65 3.10 2.93
N HIS A 351 -9.69 3.83 2.58
CA HIS A 351 -10.22 3.94 1.23
C HIS A 351 -10.87 5.31 1.01
N LYS A 352 -10.94 5.77 -0.23
CA LYS A 352 -11.56 7.04 -0.56
C LYS A 352 -13.08 6.98 -0.44
N GLN A 353 -13.62 7.95 0.28
CA GLN A 353 -15.06 8.18 0.46
C GLN A 353 -15.44 9.57 -0.09
N SER A 354 -16.71 9.94 0.04
CA SER A 354 -17.14 11.32 -0.15
C SER A 354 -16.59 12.19 0.96
N CYS A 355 -16.12 13.39 0.62
CA CYS A 355 -15.61 14.34 1.60
C CYS A 355 -16.70 14.71 2.61
N GLY A 356 -16.45 14.43 3.88
CA GLY A 356 -17.34 14.71 5.01
C GLY A 356 -16.85 15.86 5.90
N PHE A 357 -15.91 16.67 5.42
CA PHE A 357 -15.31 17.78 6.17
C PHE A 357 -16.36 18.72 6.76
N THR A 358 -16.17 19.08 8.03
CA THR A 358 -17.05 19.97 8.78
C THR A 358 -16.21 21.09 9.41
N SER A 359 -16.33 22.30 8.93
CA SER A 359 -15.53 23.46 9.39
C SER A 359 -15.64 23.72 10.88
N GLY A 360 -16.78 23.39 11.50
CA GLY A 360 -17.00 23.53 12.96
C GLY A 360 -16.24 22.50 13.82
N LYS A 361 -15.61 21.50 13.21
CA LYS A 361 -14.82 20.46 13.90
C LYS A 361 -13.32 20.59 13.66
N VAL A 362 -12.89 21.63 12.98
CA VAL A 362 -11.46 21.91 12.76
C VAL A 362 -10.75 22.01 14.10
N ALA A 363 -9.75 21.15 14.31
CA ALA A 363 -8.96 21.07 15.54
C ALA A 363 -7.58 21.75 15.39
N ALA A 364 -7.01 21.71 14.20
CA ALA A 364 -5.73 22.35 13.88
C ALA A 364 -5.76 22.99 12.50
N TYR A 365 -5.03 24.09 12.33
CA TYR A 365 -4.86 24.79 11.04
C TYR A 365 -3.39 25.11 10.79
N ILE A 366 -3.06 25.41 9.56
CA ILE A 366 -1.72 25.85 9.16
C ILE A 366 -1.81 27.19 8.44
N ASN A 367 -0.74 27.99 8.54
CA ASN A 367 -0.66 29.31 7.90
C ASN A 367 0.06 29.26 6.55
N SER A 368 0.98 28.33 6.40
CA SER A 368 1.75 28.09 5.17
C SER A 368 2.54 26.80 5.27
N SER A 369 3.34 26.51 4.25
CA SER A 369 4.28 25.39 4.24
C SER A 369 5.61 25.79 3.61
N VAL A 370 6.68 25.09 4.01
CA VAL A 370 8.04 25.38 3.59
C VAL A 370 8.79 24.11 3.18
N GLU A 371 9.75 24.28 2.27
CA GLU A 371 10.71 23.23 1.87
C GLU A 371 12.02 23.44 2.61
N LEU A 372 12.58 22.37 3.21
CA LEU A 372 13.82 22.43 3.95
C LEU A 372 15.05 22.34 3.04
N SER A 373 16.22 22.67 3.60
CA SER A 373 17.54 22.43 2.99
C SER A 373 17.69 20.97 2.54
N LYS A 374 18.59 20.73 1.59
CA LYS A 374 18.99 19.37 1.17
C LYS A 374 20.21 18.85 1.94
N ASP A 375 20.76 19.65 2.84
CA ASP A 375 21.83 19.22 3.74
C ASP A 375 21.23 18.58 4.99
N GLU A 376 21.71 17.38 5.34
CA GLU A 376 21.17 16.62 6.48
C GLU A 376 21.45 17.28 7.84
N ASN A 377 22.52 18.07 7.95
CA ASN A 377 22.81 18.80 9.20
C ASN A 377 21.89 20.01 9.35
N ASP A 378 21.59 20.71 8.25
CA ASP A 378 20.60 21.79 8.26
C ASP A 378 19.19 21.25 8.61
N ILE A 379 18.82 20.08 8.04
CA ILE A 379 17.55 19.41 8.37
C ILE A 379 17.51 19.06 9.86
N ALA A 380 18.60 18.52 10.41
CA ALA A 380 18.69 18.17 11.82
C ALA A 380 18.58 19.40 12.74
N ALA A 381 19.29 20.47 12.41
CA ALA A 381 19.20 21.73 13.13
C ALA A 381 17.79 22.31 13.10
N TRP A 382 17.16 22.31 11.94
CA TRP A 382 15.80 22.79 11.76
C TRP A 382 14.78 21.94 12.54
N LEU A 383 14.93 20.61 12.54
CA LEU A 383 14.09 19.67 13.27
C LEU A 383 14.15 19.95 14.79
N VAL A 384 15.34 20.16 15.36
CA VAL A 384 15.49 20.50 16.78
C VAL A 384 14.73 21.78 17.13
N GLU A 385 14.89 22.80 16.28
CA GLU A 385 14.32 24.12 16.53
C GLU A 385 12.82 24.18 16.25
N ASN A 386 12.31 23.44 15.24
CA ASN A 386 10.98 23.66 14.72
C ASN A 386 10.01 22.47 14.86
N GLY A 387 10.47 21.25 15.10
CA GLY A 387 9.59 20.08 15.27
C GLY A 387 9.82 18.97 14.26
N PRO A 388 9.05 17.88 14.32
CA PRO A 388 9.09 16.77 13.37
C PRO A 388 8.90 17.22 11.92
N VAL A 389 9.57 16.55 10.98
CA VAL A 389 9.65 16.95 9.56
C VAL A 389 9.04 15.89 8.67
N SER A 390 8.13 16.29 7.78
CA SER A 390 7.67 15.42 6.68
C SER A 390 8.81 15.19 5.71
N ALA A 391 9.10 13.93 5.41
CA ALA A 391 10.17 13.53 4.50
C ALA A 391 9.72 12.37 3.61
N ALA A 392 10.51 12.07 2.59
CA ALA A 392 10.24 10.93 1.73
C ALA A 392 11.54 10.22 1.33
N LEU A 393 11.44 8.92 1.05
CA LEU A 393 12.59 8.08 0.74
C LEU A 393 12.20 6.93 -0.19
N ASN A 394 13.20 6.18 -0.66
CA ASN A 394 12.99 4.89 -1.30
C ASN A 394 12.85 3.81 -0.24
N ALA A 395 11.73 3.08 -0.25
CA ALA A 395 11.34 2.15 0.80
C ALA A 395 11.66 0.67 0.51
N PHE A 396 12.44 0.35 -0.53
CA PHE A 396 12.70 -1.04 -0.89
C PHE A 396 13.25 -1.87 0.28
N ALA A 397 14.30 -1.39 0.96
CA ALA A 397 14.90 -2.10 2.09
C ALA A 397 13.96 -2.20 3.31
N MET A 398 13.01 -1.26 3.42
CA MET A 398 12.04 -1.23 4.52
C MET A 398 11.07 -2.43 4.49
N GLN A 399 10.84 -3.05 3.34
CA GLN A 399 10.02 -4.28 3.24
C GLN A 399 10.55 -5.41 4.12
N PHE A 400 11.86 -5.47 4.31
CA PHE A 400 12.58 -6.56 4.99
C PHE A 400 13.12 -6.18 6.37
N TYR A 401 13.02 -4.90 6.75
CA TYR A 401 13.61 -4.35 7.97
C TYR A 401 12.91 -4.85 9.24
N ARG A 402 13.70 -5.22 10.24
CA ARG A 402 13.22 -5.64 11.55
C ARG A 402 13.65 -4.70 12.67
N LYS A 403 14.93 -4.38 12.76
CA LYS A 403 15.49 -3.48 13.78
C LYS A 403 16.92 -3.04 13.42
N GLY A 404 17.51 -2.19 14.25
CA GLY A 404 18.87 -1.67 14.10
C GLY A 404 18.95 -0.47 13.15
N VAL A 405 20.14 0.04 12.89
CA VAL A 405 20.37 1.16 11.98
C VAL A 405 20.63 0.61 10.59
N SER A 406 19.72 0.88 9.68
CA SER A 406 19.77 0.47 8.28
C SER A 406 20.74 1.35 7.49
N HIS A 407 21.69 0.75 6.82
CA HIS A 407 22.65 1.40 5.94
C HIS A 407 22.80 0.61 4.62
N PRO A 408 21.72 0.46 3.84
CA PRO A 408 21.74 -0.33 2.63
C PRO A 408 22.57 0.34 1.54
N LEU A 409 23.11 -0.46 0.62
CA LEU A 409 23.76 0.07 -0.57
C LEU A 409 22.74 0.81 -1.46
N LYS A 410 23.18 1.80 -2.22
CA LYS A 410 22.32 2.61 -3.11
C LYS A 410 21.57 1.79 -4.16
N ILE A 411 22.04 0.58 -4.48
CA ILE A 411 21.32 -0.33 -5.37
C ILE A 411 20.00 -0.82 -4.76
N PHE A 412 19.91 -0.88 -3.42
CA PHE A 412 18.71 -1.28 -2.68
C PHE A 412 17.90 -0.10 -2.13
N CYS A 413 18.38 1.12 -2.34
CA CYS A 413 17.61 2.31 -1.99
C CYS A 413 17.99 3.47 -2.91
N ASN A 414 17.56 3.38 -4.16
CA ASN A 414 17.87 4.38 -5.17
C ASN A 414 17.28 5.75 -4.77
N PRO A 415 18.12 6.78 -4.55
CA PRO A 415 17.65 8.09 -4.11
C PRO A 415 16.83 8.87 -5.15
N TRP A 416 16.73 8.37 -6.38
CA TRP A 416 15.91 8.96 -7.44
C TRP A 416 14.53 8.29 -7.60
N MET A 417 14.35 7.13 -6.96
CA MET A 417 13.10 6.37 -6.98
C MET A 417 12.42 6.47 -5.61
N ILE A 418 12.10 7.69 -5.19
CA ILE A 418 11.38 7.95 -3.93
C ILE A 418 9.94 7.48 -4.09
N ASP A 419 9.46 6.66 -3.15
CA ASP A 419 8.16 6.01 -3.24
C ASP A 419 7.42 5.87 -1.89
N HIS A 420 7.96 6.46 -0.81
CA HIS A 420 7.31 6.42 0.50
C HIS A 420 7.54 7.71 1.28
N ALA A 421 6.46 8.26 1.84
CA ALA A 421 6.49 9.42 2.72
C ALA A 421 6.47 8.98 4.18
N VAL A 422 7.28 9.63 5.01
CA VAL A 422 7.52 9.29 6.41
C VAL A 422 7.66 10.56 7.24
N LEU A 423 7.86 10.42 8.56
CA LEU A 423 8.09 11.53 9.47
C LEU A 423 9.45 11.39 10.17
N LEU A 424 10.34 12.36 10.00
CA LEU A 424 11.55 12.47 10.81
C LEU A 424 11.15 13.01 12.18
N VAL A 425 11.39 12.25 13.24
CA VAL A 425 11.07 12.62 14.61
C VAL A 425 12.30 12.91 15.47
N GLY A 426 13.48 12.47 15.01
CA GLY A 426 14.70 12.65 15.75
C GLY A 426 15.92 12.10 15.00
N PHE A 427 17.05 12.22 15.63
CA PHE A 427 18.34 11.68 15.20
C PHE A 427 19.24 11.48 16.39
N GLY A 428 20.27 10.67 16.21
CA GLY A 428 21.25 10.38 17.26
C GLY A 428 22.31 9.41 16.77
N GLU A 429 22.92 8.70 17.69
CA GLU A 429 23.95 7.73 17.42
C GLU A 429 23.69 6.42 18.22
N ARG A 430 23.85 5.28 17.58
CA ARG A 430 23.85 3.95 18.20
C ARG A 430 25.16 3.25 17.90
N ASN A 431 25.96 2.95 18.90
CA ASN A 431 27.25 2.29 18.76
C ASN A 431 28.21 2.95 17.75
N GLY A 432 28.28 4.28 17.77
CA GLY A 432 29.09 5.05 16.82
C GLY A 432 28.48 5.23 15.41
N ILE A 433 27.23 4.79 15.22
CA ILE A 433 26.54 4.90 13.92
C ILE A 433 25.44 5.95 14.00
N PRO A 434 25.57 7.08 13.28
CA PRO A 434 24.56 8.11 13.27
C PRO A 434 23.31 7.66 12.52
N PHE A 435 22.14 8.07 13.03
CA PHE A 435 20.85 7.66 12.45
C PHE A 435 19.80 8.77 12.45
N TRP A 436 18.84 8.63 11.56
CA TRP A 436 17.52 9.27 11.60
C TRP A 436 16.51 8.35 12.27
N ALA A 437 15.76 8.84 13.27
CA ALA A 437 14.58 8.19 13.80
C ALA A 437 13.38 8.56 12.95
N ILE A 438 12.78 7.58 12.31
CA ILE A 438 11.72 7.74 11.31
C ILE A 438 10.46 7.06 11.81
N LYS A 439 9.38 7.85 12.03
CA LYS A 439 8.05 7.32 12.29
C LYS A 439 7.44 6.84 10.98
N ASN A 440 7.06 5.56 10.93
CA ASN A 440 6.38 4.97 9.78
C ASN A 440 4.86 4.89 10.03
N SER A 441 4.11 4.52 9.01
CA SER A 441 2.65 4.39 9.01
C SER A 441 2.17 2.97 8.68
N TRP A 442 2.90 1.96 9.10
CA TRP A 442 2.56 0.55 8.88
C TRP A 442 2.24 -0.20 10.18
N GLY A 443 1.81 0.51 11.24
CA GLY A 443 1.48 -0.07 12.54
C GLY A 443 2.69 -0.29 13.43
N GLU A 444 2.43 -0.53 14.71
CA GLU A 444 3.46 -0.73 15.75
C GLU A 444 4.20 -2.07 15.61
N ASP A 445 3.62 -3.03 14.91
CA ASP A 445 4.20 -4.34 14.61
C ASP A 445 5.28 -4.30 13.51
N TYR A 446 5.50 -3.14 12.88
CA TYR A 446 6.57 -2.91 11.92
C TYR A 446 7.84 -2.41 12.62
N GLY A 447 9.01 -2.93 12.20
CA GLY A 447 10.32 -2.44 12.64
C GLY A 447 10.50 -2.42 14.17
N GLU A 448 11.00 -1.31 14.68
CA GLU A 448 11.10 -1.08 16.13
C GLU A 448 9.88 -0.27 16.60
N GLN A 449 8.81 -0.96 17.00
CA GLN A 449 7.55 -0.34 17.47
C GLN A 449 6.96 0.68 16.49
N GLY A 450 7.01 0.36 15.18
CA GLY A 450 6.52 1.22 14.11
C GLY A 450 7.54 2.22 13.56
N TYR A 451 8.77 2.21 14.09
CA TYR A 451 9.85 3.10 13.66
C TYR A 451 10.90 2.38 12.81
N TYR A 452 11.49 3.17 11.91
CA TYR A 452 12.62 2.79 11.06
C TYR A 452 13.82 3.68 11.39
N TYR A 453 14.99 3.09 11.54
CA TYR A 453 16.22 3.83 11.80
C TYR A 453 17.14 3.73 10.59
N LEU A 454 17.40 4.87 9.97
CA LEU A 454 18.20 4.99 8.74
C LEU A 454 19.51 5.72 9.05
N TYR A 455 20.61 5.22 8.53
CA TYR A 455 21.90 5.91 8.63
C TYR A 455 21.82 7.35 8.15
N LYS A 456 22.36 8.28 8.97
CA LYS A 456 22.40 9.72 8.70
C LYS A 456 23.80 10.15 8.25
N GLY A 457 23.89 10.97 7.21
CA GLY A 457 25.16 11.59 6.76
C GLY A 457 25.59 11.25 5.34
N SER A 458 24.82 10.40 4.63
CA SER A 458 25.12 10.00 3.24
C SER A 458 24.00 10.30 2.24
N ARG A 459 22.98 11.07 2.65
CA ARG A 459 21.78 11.34 1.84
C ARG A 459 21.12 10.04 1.34
N LEU A 460 21.09 9.05 2.24
CA LEU A 460 20.75 7.68 1.91
C LEU A 460 19.27 7.57 1.53
N CYS A 461 18.95 6.71 0.56
CA CYS A 461 17.61 6.46 0.05
C CYS A 461 16.84 7.74 -0.42
N GLY A 462 17.53 8.86 -0.58
CA GLY A 462 16.92 10.14 -0.96
C GLY A 462 16.21 10.87 0.18
N ILE A 463 16.46 10.51 1.44
CA ILE A 463 15.77 11.05 2.62
C ILE A 463 15.81 12.58 2.72
N ASN A 464 16.84 13.21 2.18
CA ASN A 464 17.03 14.66 2.21
C ASN A 464 16.34 15.41 1.06
N LYS A 465 15.73 14.70 0.09
CA LYS A 465 15.29 15.35 -1.16
C LYS A 465 13.94 16.04 -1.07
N MET A 466 13.07 15.55 -0.19
CA MET A 466 11.67 16.01 -0.09
C MET A 466 11.29 16.30 1.36
N CYS A 467 12.15 17.03 2.08
CA CYS A 467 11.85 17.45 3.44
C CYS A 467 11.04 18.75 3.42
N SER A 468 9.91 18.75 4.12
CA SER A 468 9.00 19.89 4.18
C SER A 468 8.31 19.96 5.53
N SER A 469 7.73 21.11 5.85
CA SER A 469 6.95 21.31 7.05
C SER A 469 5.84 22.33 6.84
N ALA A 470 4.74 22.10 7.52
CA ALA A 470 3.75 23.14 7.78
C ALA A 470 4.33 24.23 8.71
N VAL A 471 3.77 25.40 8.64
CA VAL A 471 4.05 26.54 9.55
C VAL A 471 2.77 26.87 10.28
N VAL A 472 2.83 26.88 11.61
CA VAL A 472 1.76 27.29 12.52
C VAL A 472 2.23 28.52 13.29
N ASN A 473 1.63 29.68 13.00
CA ASN A 473 1.98 30.98 13.59
C ASN A 473 1.18 31.31 14.85
#